data_87b883d3a18f8763cda2eb711e7891cb
#
_entry.id   87b883d3a18f8763cda2eb711e7891cb
#
_cell.length_a   1.000
_cell.length_b   1.000
_cell.length_c   1.000
_cell.angle_alpha   90.00
_cell.angle_beta   90.00
_cell.angle_gamma   90.00
#
_symmetry.space_group_name_H-M   'P 1'
#
loop_
_entity.id
_entity.type
_entity.pdbx_description
1 polymer ?
#
loop_
_entity_poly.entity_id
_entity_poly.type
_entity_poly.pdbx_seq_one_letter_code
_entity_poly.pdbx_strand_id
1 'polypeptide(L)'
;MPKTIRIALAGLGNVNLNLLRILRSQATLLADTYGLRFSVVAVCDSSGGAAAAEGLDIDTLIATKEAKRGVASLPQGSPSLVAQTIVETIAADVFVEATPVNLQTGEPGLSAVRTALQKGMHVVLANKGPLALAYPSLALLSDMGGDVTLPKMRFSACVGGALPTINLGRRDLAGTVIESVEGVLNGTTQYILRSMEQGGSYAEALKEAQDRGLAETDPTLDVEGWDAANKLTIVANAVLNQPTNVRDFAVTGITHLTAADLQAAVANGERIVLLCRGVRNAQGSYDLSVAPTALPSDHPLARMSGWEMGVVYHTDISGRASATSAERGPMPTAAAMLRDLIDVGR
;
A
#
# COMPACT_ATOMS: atom_id res chain seq x y z
N MET A 1 28.56 15.22 -5.06
CA MET A 1 28.43 13.89 -4.46
C MET A 1 26.95 13.66 -4.18
N PRO A 2 26.42 12.44 -4.30
CA PRO A 2 25.03 12.15 -3.95
C PRO A 2 24.78 12.41 -2.46
N LYS A 3 23.57 12.93 -2.14
CA LYS A 3 23.10 13.11 -0.77
C LYS A 3 22.85 11.74 -0.14
N THR A 4 23.40 11.47 1.03
CA THR A 4 23.13 10.24 1.76
C THR A 4 21.90 10.43 2.66
N ILE A 5 20.90 9.54 2.51
CA ILE A 5 19.70 9.47 3.32
C ILE A 5 19.82 8.26 4.24
N ARG A 6 19.72 8.49 5.54
CA ARG A 6 19.80 7.46 6.58
C ARG A 6 18.39 6.91 6.82
N ILE A 7 18.21 5.61 6.59
CA ILE A 7 16.89 4.96 6.71
C ILE A 7 16.90 3.94 7.85
N ALA A 8 15.81 3.91 8.62
CA ALA A 8 15.52 2.90 9.63
C ALA A 8 14.32 2.08 9.18
N LEU A 9 14.45 0.75 9.13
CA LEU A 9 13.44 -0.17 8.60
C LEU A 9 12.75 -0.92 9.73
N ALA A 10 11.42 -0.86 9.79
CA ALA A 10 10.62 -1.72 10.65
C ALA A 10 9.89 -2.79 9.83
N GLY A 11 10.03 -4.06 10.26
CA GLY A 11 9.47 -5.21 9.58
C GLY A 11 10.31 -5.69 8.40
N LEU A 12 11.36 -6.47 8.62
CA LEU A 12 12.15 -7.06 7.53
C LEU A 12 11.52 -8.35 7.00
N GLY A 13 10.26 -8.21 6.52
CA GLY A 13 9.51 -9.22 5.77
C GLY A 13 9.71 -9.07 4.26
N ASN A 14 8.80 -9.69 3.48
CA ASN A 14 8.90 -9.75 2.01
C ASN A 14 9.05 -8.37 1.34
N VAL A 15 8.33 -7.34 1.80
CA VAL A 15 8.35 -6.02 1.16
C VAL A 15 9.70 -5.33 1.40
N ASN A 16 10.12 -5.14 2.64
CA ASN A 16 11.40 -4.50 2.94
C ASN A 16 12.61 -5.30 2.47
N LEU A 17 12.54 -6.64 2.44
CA LEU A 17 13.61 -7.46 1.86
C LEU A 17 13.76 -7.19 0.35
N ASN A 18 12.66 -7.04 -0.39
CA ASN A 18 12.73 -6.65 -1.78
C ASN A 18 13.15 -5.18 -1.96
N LEU A 19 12.77 -4.28 -1.05
CA LEU A 19 13.30 -2.92 -1.04
C LEU A 19 14.83 -2.91 -0.91
N LEU A 20 15.41 -3.70 0.01
CA LEU A 20 16.87 -3.84 0.12
C LEU A 20 17.51 -4.35 -1.17
N ARG A 21 16.91 -5.35 -1.82
CA ARG A 21 17.38 -5.86 -3.12
C ARG A 21 17.36 -4.77 -4.21
N ILE A 22 16.30 -3.94 -4.23
CA ILE A 22 16.20 -2.80 -5.16
C ILE A 22 17.27 -1.75 -4.84
N LEU A 23 17.42 -1.33 -3.57
CA LEU A 23 18.41 -0.36 -3.17
C LEU A 23 19.84 -0.78 -3.56
N ARG A 24 20.14 -2.08 -3.43
CA ARG A 24 21.41 -2.66 -3.86
C ARG A 24 21.58 -2.63 -5.39
N SER A 25 20.59 -3.15 -6.12
CA SER A 25 20.70 -3.29 -7.58
C SER A 25 20.61 -1.97 -8.33
N GLN A 26 19.94 -0.98 -7.77
CA GLN A 26 19.73 0.34 -8.38
C GLN A 26 20.64 1.44 -7.79
N ALA A 27 21.65 1.08 -6.99
CA ALA A 27 22.50 2.06 -6.29
C ALA A 27 23.13 3.11 -7.22
N THR A 28 23.64 2.68 -8.38
CA THR A 28 24.21 3.56 -9.41
C THR A 28 23.17 4.49 -10.01
N LEU A 29 22.00 3.95 -10.41
CA LEU A 29 20.89 4.75 -10.94
C LEU A 29 20.42 5.81 -9.93
N LEU A 30 20.32 5.44 -8.66
CA LEU A 30 19.89 6.35 -7.58
C LEU A 30 20.91 7.49 -7.39
N ALA A 31 22.19 7.18 -7.44
CA ALA A 31 23.24 8.18 -7.33
C ALA A 31 23.31 9.11 -8.55
N ASP A 32 23.28 8.55 -9.75
CA ASP A 32 23.55 9.30 -10.98
C ASP A 32 22.33 10.10 -11.45
N THR A 33 21.13 9.50 -11.34
CA THR A 33 19.89 10.14 -11.85
C THR A 33 19.20 10.99 -10.79
N TYR A 34 19.20 10.54 -9.53
CA TYR A 34 18.46 11.20 -8.45
C TYR A 34 19.35 11.95 -7.48
N GLY A 35 20.67 11.77 -7.54
CA GLY A 35 21.61 12.37 -6.60
C GLY A 35 21.48 11.83 -5.17
N LEU A 36 20.96 10.60 -5.01
CA LEU A 36 20.63 10.00 -3.72
C LEU A 36 21.41 8.71 -3.48
N ARG A 37 21.79 8.50 -2.21
CA ARG A 37 22.29 7.23 -1.69
C ARG A 37 21.53 6.92 -0.40
N PHE A 38 21.11 5.67 -0.22
CA PHE A 38 20.41 5.23 1.00
C PHE A 38 21.34 4.39 1.87
N SER A 39 21.42 4.71 3.16
CA SER A 39 22.18 3.98 4.18
C SER A 39 21.21 3.41 5.21
N VAL A 40 21.19 2.10 5.38
CA VAL A 40 20.35 1.43 6.39
C VAL A 40 21.05 1.52 7.75
N VAL A 41 20.59 2.41 8.63
CA VAL A 41 21.21 2.62 9.94
C VAL A 41 20.59 1.78 11.05
N ALA A 42 19.35 1.30 10.84
CA ALA A 42 18.70 0.36 11.74
C ALA A 42 17.68 -0.50 10.98
N VAL A 43 17.43 -1.69 11.50
CA VAL A 43 16.40 -2.61 11.00
C VAL A 43 15.86 -3.44 12.14
N CYS A 44 14.54 -3.76 12.15
CA CYS A 44 14.00 -4.77 13.05
C CYS A 44 13.06 -5.75 12.35
N ASP A 45 12.93 -6.93 12.94
CA ASP A 45 11.92 -7.95 12.63
C ASP A 45 11.35 -8.53 13.93
N SER A 46 10.62 -9.65 13.84
CA SER A 46 10.03 -10.30 15.02
C SER A 46 11.04 -10.82 16.06
N SER A 47 12.34 -10.91 15.71
CA SER A 47 13.39 -11.35 16.64
C SER A 47 13.99 -10.21 17.47
N GLY A 48 13.75 -8.97 17.08
CA GLY A 48 14.42 -7.75 17.58
C GLY A 48 15.01 -6.95 16.43
N GLY A 49 16.12 -6.25 16.64
CA GLY A 49 16.71 -5.41 15.61
C GLY A 49 18.24 -5.39 15.64
N ALA A 50 18.79 -4.69 14.64
CA ALA A 50 20.22 -4.36 14.57
C ALA A 50 20.38 -2.88 14.15
N ALA A 51 21.43 -2.21 14.66
CA ALA A 51 21.72 -0.83 14.31
C ALA A 51 23.21 -0.57 14.23
N ALA A 52 23.61 0.29 13.27
CA ALA A 52 24.98 0.76 13.12
C ALA A 52 24.96 2.22 12.59
N ALA A 53 25.65 3.11 13.26
CA ALA A 53 25.67 4.53 12.90
C ALA A 53 26.23 4.76 11.49
N GLU A 54 27.22 3.96 11.08
CA GLU A 54 27.86 4.02 9.75
C GLU A 54 27.04 3.29 8.66
N GLY A 55 25.96 2.62 9.05
CA GLY A 55 25.12 1.80 8.19
C GLY A 55 25.39 0.31 8.32
N LEU A 56 24.35 -0.46 8.12
CA LEU A 56 24.37 -1.93 8.06
C LEU A 56 24.63 -2.36 6.62
N ASP A 57 25.41 -3.42 6.44
CA ASP A 57 25.65 -4.01 5.13
C ASP A 57 24.38 -4.69 4.58
N ILE A 58 23.90 -4.21 3.45
CA ILE A 58 22.64 -4.70 2.81
C ILE A 58 22.77 -6.18 2.41
N ASP A 59 23.94 -6.61 1.93
CA ASP A 59 24.15 -8.01 1.53
C ASP A 59 24.08 -8.94 2.75
N THR A 60 24.63 -8.52 3.88
CA THR A 60 24.52 -9.26 5.16
C THR A 60 23.08 -9.34 5.63
N LEU A 61 22.29 -8.25 5.52
CA LEU A 61 20.86 -8.26 5.88
C LEU A 61 20.07 -9.23 5.01
N ILE A 62 20.26 -9.20 3.70
CA ILE A 62 19.61 -10.10 2.74
C ILE A 62 19.97 -11.56 3.05
N ALA A 63 21.26 -11.87 3.18
CA ALA A 63 21.74 -13.22 3.46
C ALA A 63 21.21 -13.77 4.80
N THR A 64 21.09 -12.91 5.82
CA THR A 64 20.50 -13.28 7.12
C THR A 64 19.06 -13.74 6.97
N LYS A 65 18.25 -13.00 6.20
CA LYS A 65 16.83 -13.34 5.98
C LYS A 65 16.65 -14.55 5.06
N GLU A 66 17.47 -14.69 4.03
CA GLU A 66 17.47 -15.88 3.16
C GLU A 66 17.85 -17.15 3.92
N ALA A 67 18.74 -17.04 4.90
CA ALA A 67 19.05 -18.12 5.84
C ALA A 67 17.98 -18.32 6.93
N LYS A 68 16.81 -17.65 6.83
CA LYS A 68 15.70 -17.69 7.80
C LYS A 68 16.12 -17.33 9.24
N ARG A 69 17.15 -16.49 9.39
CA ARG A 69 17.59 -15.98 10.70
C ARG A 69 16.95 -14.63 10.99
N GLY A 70 16.77 -14.33 12.28
CA GLY A 70 16.33 -13.01 12.74
C GLY A 70 17.49 -12.02 12.77
N VAL A 71 17.20 -10.73 12.55
CA VAL A 71 18.24 -9.68 12.52
C VAL A 71 18.88 -9.42 13.88
N ALA A 72 18.22 -9.79 14.98
CA ALA A 72 18.83 -9.74 16.31
C ALA A 72 20.05 -10.67 16.47
N SER A 73 20.24 -11.64 15.56
CA SER A 73 21.40 -12.53 15.55
C SER A 73 22.68 -11.92 14.95
N LEU A 74 22.59 -10.73 14.37
CA LEU A 74 23.75 -10.02 13.85
C LEU A 74 24.66 -9.51 14.97
N PRO A 75 25.96 -9.25 14.71
CA PRO A 75 26.89 -8.72 15.74
C PRO A 75 26.40 -7.44 16.40
N GLN A 76 25.67 -6.58 15.65
CA GLN A 76 25.07 -5.34 16.13
C GLN A 76 23.61 -5.52 16.57
N GLY A 77 23.17 -6.77 16.72
CA GLY A 77 21.79 -7.14 17.00
C GLY A 77 21.43 -7.10 18.47
N SER A 78 20.17 -6.84 18.77
CA SER A 78 19.58 -6.89 20.11
C SER A 78 18.09 -7.29 20.03
N PRO A 79 17.62 -8.22 20.88
CA PRO A 79 16.20 -8.53 20.97
C PRO A 79 15.33 -7.37 21.46
N SER A 80 15.89 -6.41 22.19
CA SER A 80 15.16 -5.24 22.70
C SER A 80 15.01 -4.10 21.69
N LEU A 81 15.69 -4.16 20.55
CA LEU A 81 15.64 -3.12 19.52
C LEU A 81 14.44 -3.38 18.59
N VAL A 82 13.27 -2.95 19.05
CA VAL A 82 12.00 -3.02 18.29
C VAL A 82 11.70 -1.70 17.58
N ALA A 83 10.67 -1.65 16.73
CA ALA A 83 10.31 -0.46 15.95
C ALA A 83 10.22 0.82 16.80
N GLN A 84 9.53 0.76 17.94
CA GLN A 84 9.41 1.90 18.85
C GLN A 84 10.76 2.35 19.43
N THR A 85 11.59 1.41 19.87
CA THR A 85 12.94 1.72 20.39
C THR A 85 13.83 2.33 19.29
N ILE A 86 13.73 1.84 18.05
CA ILE A 86 14.48 2.41 16.90
C ILE A 86 14.14 3.89 16.72
N VAL A 87 12.87 4.25 16.60
CA VAL A 87 12.46 5.65 16.38
C VAL A 87 12.76 6.54 17.57
N GLU A 88 12.84 5.99 18.78
CA GLU A 88 13.19 6.73 19.99
C GLU A 88 14.69 7.01 20.11
N THR A 89 15.55 6.09 19.69
CA THR A 89 16.99 6.09 20.05
C THR A 89 17.94 6.22 18.87
N ILE A 90 17.52 5.86 17.65
CA ILE A 90 18.39 5.86 16.48
C ILE A 90 18.15 7.12 15.65
N ALA A 91 19.22 7.84 15.34
CA ALA A 91 19.14 8.98 14.43
C ALA A 91 19.02 8.46 12.98
N ALA A 92 17.90 8.76 12.32
CA ALA A 92 17.64 8.46 10.92
C ALA A 92 16.87 9.63 10.28
N ASP A 93 16.99 9.78 8.97
CA ASP A 93 16.27 10.79 8.21
C ASP A 93 14.85 10.29 7.86
N VAL A 94 14.72 9.00 7.60
CA VAL A 94 13.47 8.36 7.18
C VAL A 94 13.21 7.08 7.98
N PHE A 95 12.01 6.97 8.51
CA PHE A 95 11.49 5.73 9.07
C PHE A 95 10.65 5.00 8.02
N VAL A 96 10.98 3.75 7.72
CA VAL A 96 10.31 2.91 6.71
C VAL A 96 9.53 1.81 7.42
N GLU A 97 8.21 1.84 7.32
CA GLU A 97 7.32 0.98 8.09
C GLU A 97 6.65 -0.06 7.18
N ALA A 98 6.97 -1.34 7.37
CA ALA A 98 6.36 -2.49 6.69
C ALA A 98 6.18 -3.70 7.64
N THR A 99 5.80 -3.43 8.90
CA THR A 99 5.42 -4.48 9.85
C THR A 99 4.09 -5.13 9.43
N PRO A 100 3.73 -6.31 9.97
CA PRO A 100 2.44 -6.94 9.69
C PRO A 100 1.27 -6.00 9.98
N VAL A 101 0.27 -6.02 9.09
CA VAL A 101 -0.91 -5.17 9.20
C VAL A 101 -1.79 -5.61 10.37
N ASN A 102 -2.13 -4.68 11.24
CA ASN A 102 -3.15 -4.84 12.28
C ASN A 102 -4.23 -3.78 12.10
N LEU A 103 -5.39 -4.18 11.60
CA LEU A 103 -6.53 -3.27 11.34
C LEU A 103 -7.42 -3.04 12.57
N GLN A 104 -7.10 -3.64 13.71
CA GLN A 104 -7.82 -3.39 14.97
C GLN A 104 -7.14 -2.31 15.81
N THR A 105 -5.82 -2.36 15.91
CA THR A 105 -5.04 -1.46 16.77
C THR A 105 -4.06 -0.56 16.01
N GLY A 106 -3.67 -0.94 14.81
CA GLY A 106 -2.61 -0.30 14.04
C GLY A 106 -1.19 -0.65 14.51
N GLU A 107 -1.06 -1.37 15.63
CA GLU A 107 0.22 -1.64 16.28
C GLU A 107 0.96 -2.86 15.66
N PRO A 108 2.27 -2.85 15.72
CA PRO A 108 3.18 -1.88 16.34
C PRO A 108 3.47 -0.63 15.46
N GLY A 109 2.94 -0.57 14.24
CA GLY A 109 3.27 0.46 13.26
C GLY A 109 2.80 1.86 13.67
N LEU A 110 1.58 2.00 14.23
CA LEU A 110 0.96 3.29 14.52
C LEU A 110 1.75 4.12 15.53
N SER A 111 2.14 3.52 16.66
CA SER A 111 2.93 4.21 17.68
C SER A 111 4.30 4.62 17.15
N ALA A 112 4.98 3.74 16.43
CA ALA A 112 6.30 4.03 15.87
C ALA A 112 6.23 5.14 14.80
N VAL A 113 5.24 5.11 13.89
CA VAL A 113 5.02 6.15 12.87
C VAL A 113 4.76 7.51 13.52
N ARG A 114 3.87 7.55 14.52
CA ARG A 114 3.57 8.79 15.26
C ARG A 114 4.83 9.37 15.91
N THR A 115 5.59 8.55 16.61
CA THR A 115 6.84 8.96 17.25
C THR A 115 7.87 9.44 16.25
N ALA A 116 8.03 8.76 15.11
CA ALA A 116 8.94 9.16 14.04
C ALA A 116 8.59 10.57 13.52
N LEU A 117 7.32 10.83 13.18
CA LEU A 117 6.85 12.14 12.72
C LEU A 117 7.06 13.22 13.79
N GLN A 118 6.73 12.96 15.05
CA GLN A 118 6.97 13.90 16.16
C GLN A 118 8.44 14.25 16.37
N LYS A 119 9.35 13.36 16.01
CA LYS A 119 10.80 13.58 16.06
C LYS A 119 11.37 14.21 14.79
N GLY A 120 10.54 14.56 13.84
CA GLY A 120 10.96 15.18 12.59
C GLY A 120 11.50 14.21 11.54
N MET A 121 11.37 12.89 11.74
CA MET A 121 11.72 11.91 10.71
C MET A 121 10.64 11.90 9.63
N HIS A 122 11.06 11.83 8.38
CA HIS A 122 10.16 11.48 7.29
C HIS A 122 9.68 10.02 7.43
N VAL A 123 8.52 9.69 6.88
CA VAL A 123 7.96 8.35 6.98
C VAL A 123 7.54 7.82 5.61
N VAL A 124 7.90 6.56 5.33
CA VAL A 124 7.44 5.79 4.16
C VAL A 124 6.76 4.52 4.66
N LEU A 125 5.48 4.31 4.28
CA LEU A 125 4.67 3.20 4.77
C LEU A 125 4.28 2.22 3.65
N ALA A 126 4.33 0.91 3.98
CA ALA A 126 3.63 -0.14 3.27
C ALA A 126 2.52 -0.80 4.12
N ASN A 127 2.52 -0.56 5.43
CA ASN A 127 1.49 -1.04 6.35
C ASN A 127 0.28 -0.09 6.37
N LYS A 128 -0.89 -0.61 5.99
CA LYS A 128 -2.16 0.13 5.94
C LYS A 128 -2.72 0.51 7.31
N GLY A 129 -2.41 -0.29 8.35
CA GLY A 129 -3.03 -0.17 9.68
C GLY A 129 -3.00 1.25 10.24
N PRO A 130 -1.83 1.91 10.33
CA PRO A 130 -1.74 3.28 10.82
C PRO A 130 -2.62 4.28 10.04
N LEU A 131 -2.70 4.13 8.72
CA LEU A 131 -3.47 5.05 7.85
C LEU A 131 -4.97 4.80 7.91
N ALA A 132 -5.40 3.53 7.92
CA ALA A 132 -6.79 3.15 7.99
C ALA A 132 -7.45 3.60 9.31
N LEU A 133 -6.67 3.61 10.40
CA LEU A 133 -7.18 3.90 11.75
C LEU A 133 -6.94 5.34 12.21
N ALA A 134 -5.87 5.99 11.76
CA ALA A 134 -5.40 7.22 12.38
C ALA A 134 -4.90 8.28 11.38
N TYR A 135 -5.26 8.18 10.09
CA TYR A 135 -4.78 9.13 9.07
C TYR A 135 -4.95 10.60 9.49
N PRO A 136 -6.12 11.08 9.97
CA PRO A 136 -6.26 12.50 10.31
C PRO A 136 -5.23 12.98 11.34
N SER A 137 -4.94 12.18 12.34
CA SER A 137 -3.96 12.54 13.38
C SER A 137 -2.51 12.48 12.89
N LEU A 138 -2.19 11.56 11.97
CA LEU A 138 -0.86 11.47 11.35
C LEU A 138 -0.64 12.58 10.32
N ALA A 139 -1.69 12.96 9.60
CA ALA A 139 -1.63 14.07 8.64
C ALA A 139 -1.26 15.39 9.34
N LEU A 140 -1.79 15.66 10.53
CA LEU A 140 -1.44 16.86 11.34
C LEU A 140 0.03 16.88 11.80
N LEU A 141 0.71 15.74 11.82
CA LEU A 141 2.13 15.63 12.18
C LEU A 141 3.06 15.61 10.95
N SER A 142 2.52 15.74 9.76
CA SER A 142 3.23 15.60 8.48
C SER A 142 2.77 16.64 7.46
N ASP A 143 3.50 16.74 6.34
CA ASP A 143 3.15 17.58 5.19
C ASP A 143 1.76 17.25 4.59
N MET A 144 1.18 16.11 4.94
CA MET A 144 -0.15 15.70 4.48
C MET A 144 -1.28 16.56 5.06
N GLY A 145 -1.04 17.24 6.19
CA GLY A 145 -1.95 18.21 6.80
C GLY A 145 -1.89 19.61 6.15
N GLY A 146 -1.02 19.81 5.14
CA GLY A 146 -0.88 21.08 4.41
C GLY A 146 0.30 21.95 4.85
N ASP A 147 0.95 21.65 5.97
CA ASP A 147 2.18 22.33 6.40
C ASP A 147 3.41 21.63 5.79
N VAL A 148 3.94 22.20 4.71
CA VAL A 148 5.10 21.66 3.97
C VAL A 148 6.41 21.72 4.75
N THR A 149 6.45 22.37 5.91
CA THR A 149 7.63 22.41 6.79
C THR A 149 7.75 21.19 7.68
N LEU A 150 6.65 20.44 7.83
CA LEU A 150 6.60 19.20 8.61
C LEU A 150 7.23 18.02 7.85
N PRO A 151 7.54 16.92 8.55
CA PRO A 151 8.09 15.73 7.91
C PRO A 151 7.17 15.21 6.79
N LYS A 152 7.78 14.76 5.70
CA LYS A 152 7.03 14.12 4.61
C LYS A 152 6.53 12.74 5.06
N MET A 153 5.25 12.43 4.81
CA MET A 153 4.67 11.11 4.97
C MET A 153 4.23 10.57 3.59
N ARG A 154 4.78 9.43 3.18
CA ARG A 154 4.48 8.79 1.89
C ARG A 154 4.03 7.35 2.10
N PHE A 155 3.03 6.92 1.32
CA PHE A 155 2.37 5.62 1.54
C PHE A 155 1.77 5.04 0.25
N SER A 156 2.40 5.30 -0.89
CA SER A 156 1.94 4.76 -2.18
C SER A 156 1.74 3.25 -2.15
N ALA A 157 2.62 2.54 -1.44
CA ALA A 157 2.57 1.09 -1.29
C ALA A 157 1.33 0.56 -0.54
N CYS A 158 0.63 1.41 0.23
CA CYS A 158 -0.53 0.99 1.02
C CYS A 158 -1.81 0.79 0.19
N VAL A 159 -1.89 1.38 -1.02
CA VAL A 159 -3.11 1.35 -1.85
C VAL A 159 -2.78 0.87 -3.26
N GLY A 160 -2.78 -0.45 -3.44
CA GLY A 160 -2.56 -1.08 -4.75
C GLY A 160 -1.09 -1.26 -5.14
N GLY A 161 -0.17 -1.35 -4.17
CA GLY A 161 1.25 -1.63 -4.46
C GLY A 161 1.87 -0.62 -5.42
N ALA A 162 2.27 -1.03 -6.61
CA ALA A 162 2.83 -0.15 -7.64
C ALA A 162 1.80 0.78 -8.30
N LEU A 163 0.50 0.48 -8.18
CA LEU A 163 -0.57 1.32 -8.73
C LEU A 163 -0.47 2.74 -8.13
N PRO A 164 -0.36 3.79 -8.94
CA PRO A 164 -0.13 5.15 -8.44
C PRO A 164 -1.41 5.83 -7.90
N THR A 165 -2.28 5.07 -7.22
CA THR A 165 -3.59 5.54 -6.74
C THR A 165 -3.50 6.87 -6.00
N ILE A 166 -2.64 6.94 -4.99
CA ILE A 166 -2.50 8.15 -4.16
C ILE A 166 -1.85 9.30 -4.94
N ASN A 167 -0.77 9.03 -5.66
CA ASN A 167 -0.04 10.06 -6.40
C ASN A 167 -0.86 10.64 -7.55
N LEU A 168 -1.58 9.79 -8.30
CA LEU A 168 -2.47 10.23 -9.36
C LEU A 168 -3.52 11.21 -8.81
N GLY A 169 -4.23 10.84 -7.75
CA GLY A 169 -5.27 11.69 -7.16
C GLY A 169 -4.76 12.98 -6.51
N ARG A 170 -3.62 12.90 -5.79
CA ARG A 170 -3.12 14.04 -5.01
C ARG A 170 -2.24 14.99 -5.80
N ARG A 171 -1.36 14.46 -6.65
CA ARG A 171 -0.32 15.22 -7.32
C ARG A 171 -0.68 15.53 -8.77
N ASP A 172 -1.03 14.47 -9.51
CA ASP A 172 -1.21 14.62 -10.95
C ASP A 172 -2.58 15.24 -11.30
N LEU A 173 -3.57 15.13 -10.39
CA LEU A 173 -4.87 15.79 -10.47
C LEU A 173 -5.01 16.99 -9.51
N ALA A 174 -3.91 17.54 -9.02
CA ALA A 174 -3.94 18.70 -8.14
C ALA A 174 -4.61 19.92 -8.83
N GLY A 175 -5.46 20.63 -8.09
CA GLY A 175 -6.21 21.78 -8.60
C GLY A 175 -7.53 21.43 -9.29
N THR A 176 -7.91 20.15 -9.40
CA THR A 176 -9.20 19.71 -9.93
C THR A 176 -10.15 19.32 -8.79
N VAL A 177 -11.46 19.35 -9.06
CA VAL A 177 -12.45 18.69 -8.21
C VAL A 177 -12.62 17.26 -8.70
N ILE A 178 -12.32 16.29 -7.84
CA ILE A 178 -12.61 14.89 -8.13
C ILE A 178 -14.13 14.69 -7.97
N GLU A 179 -14.83 14.36 -9.06
CA GLU A 179 -16.27 14.08 -9.04
C GLU A 179 -16.54 12.63 -8.63
N SER A 180 -15.68 11.71 -9.06
CA SER A 180 -15.74 10.32 -8.60
C SER A 180 -14.38 9.64 -8.66
N VAL A 181 -14.23 8.61 -7.81
CA VAL A 181 -13.14 7.64 -7.87
C VAL A 181 -13.76 6.23 -7.93
N GLU A 182 -13.21 5.42 -8.80
CA GLU A 182 -13.53 4.01 -8.95
C GLU A 182 -12.24 3.18 -8.91
N GLY A 183 -12.23 2.08 -8.16
CA GLY A 183 -11.03 1.28 -8.01
C GLY A 183 -11.32 -0.21 -7.86
N VAL A 184 -10.53 -1.04 -8.52
CA VAL A 184 -10.37 -2.46 -8.21
C VAL A 184 -9.06 -2.57 -7.48
N LEU A 185 -9.14 -2.61 -6.14
CA LEU A 185 -7.98 -2.43 -5.26
C LEU A 185 -7.56 -3.71 -4.53
N ASN A 186 -8.16 -4.85 -4.89
CA ASN A 186 -7.80 -6.15 -4.32
C ASN A 186 -7.56 -7.19 -5.44
N GLY A 187 -6.32 -7.67 -5.55
CA GLY A 187 -5.91 -8.62 -6.58
C GLY A 187 -6.47 -10.02 -6.38
N THR A 188 -6.66 -10.47 -5.14
CA THR A 188 -7.22 -11.79 -4.82
C THR A 188 -8.65 -11.92 -5.34
N THR A 189 -9.51 -10.95 -5.02
CA THR A 189 -10.91 -10.95 -5.50
C THR A 189 -10.99 -10.80 -7.01
N GLN A 190 -10.13 -9.97 -7.61
CA GLN A 190 -10.08 -9.82 -9.06
C GLN A 190 -9.73 -11.15 -9.75
N TYR A 191 -8.75 -11.89 -9.21
CA TYR A 191 -8.37 -13.21 -9.71
C TYR A 191 -9.53 -14.20 -9.62
N ILE A 192 -10.19 -14.29 -8.46
CA ILE A 192 -11.32 -15.19 -8.21
C ILE A 192 -12.46 -14.90 -9.21
N LEU A 193 -12.86 -13.64 -9.35
CA LEU A 193 -13.94 -13.24 -10.27
C LEU A 193 -13.60 -13.58 -11.73
N ARG A 194 -12.36 -13.34 -12.17
CA ARG A 194 -11.93 -13.71 -13.54
C ARG A 194 -11.92 -15.22 -13.77
N SER A 195 -11.56 -16.04 -12.77
CA SER A 195 -11.62 -17.51 -12.84
C SER A 195 -13.08 -18.00 -12.92
N MET A 196 -13.98 -17.42 -12.12
CA MET A 196 -15.40 -17.77 -12.14
C MET A 196 -16.08 -17.41 -13.47
N GLU A 197 -15.69 -16.33 -14.14
CA GLU A 197 -16.18 -15.99 -15.50
C GLU A 197 -15.91 -17.10 -16.52
N GLN A 198 -14.84 -17.88 -16.31
CA GLN A 198 -14.47 -19.01 -17.18
C GLN A 198 -15.25 -20.30 -16.82
N GLY A 199 -16.17 -20.24 -15.87
CA GLY A 199 -17.06 -21.34 -15.50
C GLY A 199 -16.62 -22.10 -14.23
N GLY A 200 -15.52 -21.72 -13.60
CA GLY A 200 -15.10 -22.29 -12.31
C GLY A 200 -16.06 -21.89 -11.19
N SER A 201 -16.25 -22.78 -10.22
CA SER A 201 -16.97 -22.43 -8.99
C SER A 201 -16.14 -21.47 -8.12
N TYR A 202 -16.81 -20.74 -7.23
CA TYR A 202 -16.10 -19.89 -6.23
C TYR A 202 -15.08 -20.70 -5.43
N ALA A 203 -15.45 -21.91 -4.98
CA ALA A 203 -14.56 -22.75 -4.17
C ALA A 203 -13.31 -23.19 -4.94
N GLU A 204 -13.44 -23.55 -6.22
CA GLU A 204 -12.31 -23.91 -7.09
C GLU A 204 -11.41 -22.70 -7.34
N ALA A 205 -11.98 -21.55 -7.67
CA ALA A 205 -11.26 -20.31 -7.91
C ALA A 205 -10.48 -19.83 -6.67
N LEU A 206 -11.08 -19.90 -5.48
CA LEU A 206 -10.45 -19.59 -4.22
C LEU A 206 -9.30 -20.55 -3.92
N LYS A 207 -9.53 -21.86 -4.08
CA LYS A 207 -8.49 -22.86 -3.88
C LYS A 207 -7.30 -22.62 -4.82
N GLU A 208 -7.55 -22.34 -6.09
CA GLU A 208 -6.48 -22.04 -7.04
C GLU A 208 -5.71 -20.77 -6.64
N ALA A 209 -6.40 -19.73 -6.16
CA ALA A 209 -5.76 -18.52 -5.65
C ALA A 209 -4.85 -18.82 -4.44
N GLN A 210 -5.27 -19.72 -3.53
CA GLN A 210 -4.47 -20.17 -2.40
C GLN A 210 -3.26 -20.99 -2.84
N ASP A 211 -3.45 -21.96 -3.74
CA ASP A 211 -2.38 -22.81 -4.26
C ASP A 211 -1.30 -21.99 -5.00
N ARG A 212 -1.67 -20.85 -5.59
CA ARG A 212 -0.78 -19.88 -6.23
C ARG A 212 -0.16 -18.86 -5.28
N GLY A 213 -0.54 -18.88 -4.00
CA GLY A 213 -0.07 -17.93 -2.98
C GLY A 213 -0.61 -16.51 -3.15
N LEU A 214 -1.75 -16.34 -3.83
CA LEU A 214 -2.46 -15.07 -4.02
C LEU A 214 -3.43 -14.81 -2.86
N ALA A 215 -4.06 -15.85 -2.33
CA ALA A 215 -4.90 -15.80 -1.16
C ALA A 215 -4.22 -16.51 0.01
N GLU A 216 -4.39 -15.96 1.20
CA GLU A 216 -3.97 -16.60 2.45
C GLU A 216 -4.92 -17.75 2.82
N THR A 217 -4.55 -18.55 3.83
CA THR A 217 -5.40 -19.63 4.35
C THR A 217 -6.75 -19.09 4.85
N ASP A 218 -6.73 -17.94 5.51
CA ASP A 218 -7.95 -17.18 5.84
C ASP A 218 -8.10 -16.00 4.86
N PRO A 219 -8.94 -16.12 3.83
CA PRO A 219 -9.13 -15.10 2.81
C PRO A 219 -10.19 -14.06 3.18
N THR A 220 -10.77 -14.11 4.38
CA THR A 220 -11.95 -13.33 4.81
C THR A 220 -11.78 -11.83 4.53
N LEU A 221 -10.62 -11.25 4.84
CA LEU A 221 -10.37 -9.82 4.59
C LEU A 221 -10.48 -9.45 3.11
N ASP A 222 -10.06 -10.35 2.22
CA ASP A 222 -10.14 -10.14 0.78
C ASP A 222 -11.56 -10.36 0.27
N VAL A 223 -12.10 -11.55 0.49
CA VAL A 223 -13.35 -11.99 -0.16
C VAL A 223 -14.59 -11.30 0.38
N GLU A 224 -14.58 -10.87 1.65
CA GLU A 224 -15.64 -10.04 2.25
C GLU A 224 -15.48 -8.54 1.93
N GLY A 225 -14.41 -8.14 1.22
CA GLY A 225 -14.20 -6.77 0.74
C GLY A 225 -13.52 -5.83 1.73
N TRP A 226 -13.12 -6.29 2.91
CA TRP A 226 -12.56 -5.43 3.97
C TRP A 226 -11.17 -4.89 3.63
N ASP A 227 -10.33 -5.62 2.90
CA ASP A 227 -9.05 -5.09 2.40
C ASP A 227 -9.28 -3.94 1.42
N ALA A 228 -10.22 -4.10 0.49
CA ALA A 228 -10.61 -3.07 -0.46
C ALA A 228 -11.22 -1.85 0.25
N ALA A 229 -12.05 -2.07 1.27
CA ALA A 229 -12.68 -1.00 2.06
C ALA A 229 -11.63 -0.19 2.86
N ASN A 230 -10.65 -0.83 3.48
CA ASN A 230 -9.55 -0.12 4.15
C ASN A 230 -8.72 0.72 3.18
N LYS A 231 -8.50 0.24 1.96
CA LYS A 231 -7.83 1.03 0.91
C LYS A 231 -8.67 2.22 0.45
N LEU A 232 -9.99 2.04 0.28
CA LEU A 232 -10.91 3.14 -0.03
C LEU A 232 -10.94 4.17 1.11
N THR A 233 -10.92 3.74 2.35
CA THR A 233 -10.80 4.64 3.52
C THR A 233 -9.55 5.51 3.44
N ILE A 234 -8.40 4.93 3.07
CA ILE A 234 -7.16 5.71 2.88
C ILE A 234 -7.32 6.71 1.71
N VAL A 235 -7.94 6.30 0.59
CA VAL A 235 -8.22 7.20 -0.54
C VAL A 235 -9.14 8.33 -0.13
N ALA A 236 -10.23 8.04 0.59
CA ALA A 236 -11.17 9.05 1.07
C ALA A 236 -10.47 10.09 1.95
N ASN A 237 -9.70 9.65 2.92
CA ASN A 237 -8.96 10.52 3.83
C ASN A 237 -7.86 11.32 3.12
N ALA A 238 -7.05 10.66 2.29
CA ALA A 238 -5.83 11.24 1.75
C ALA A 238 -6.01 11.98 0.42
N VAL A 239 -6.95 11.57 -0.42
CA VAL A 239 -7.15 12.10 -1.77
C VAL A 239 -8.41 12.96 -1.85
N LEU A 240 -9.52 12.46 -1.28
CA LEU A 240 -10.81 13.17 -1.32
C LEU A 240 -10.94 14.19 -0.17
N ASN A 241 -9.97 14.23 0.75
CA ASN A 241 -9.97 15.09 1.94
C ASN A 241 -11.24 14.93 2.80
N GLN A 242 -11.80 13.72 2.83
CA GLN A 242 -12.99 13.39 3.61
C GLN A 242 -12.62 12.48 4.79
N PRO A 243 -12.66 12.99 6.03
CA PRO A 243 -12.46 12.15 7.22
C PRO A 243 -13.44 10.99 7.22
N THR A 244 -12.92 9.78 7.16
CA THR A 244 -13.71 8.56 6.97
C THR A 244 -13.12 7.42 7.77
N ASN A 245 -13.99 6.60 8.36
CA ASN A 245 -13.65 5.32 8.95
C ASN A 245 -14.24 4.20 8.06
N VAL A 246 -13.64 3.02 8.07
CA VAL A 246 -14.08 1.86 7.27
C VAL A 246 -15.52 1.40 7.58
N ARG A 247 -16.08 1.81 8.73
CA ARG A 247 -17.46 1.50 9.15
C ARG A 247 -18.48 2.55 8.72
N ASP A 248 -18.06 3.64 8.09
CA ASP A 248 -18.95 4.73 7.70
C ASP A 248 -19.66 4.49 6.36
N PHE A 249 -19.35 3.41 5.67
CA PHE A 249 -19.95 3.07 4.38
C PHE A 249 -20.22 1.56 4.22
N ALA A 250 -21.06 1.21 3.26
CA ALA A 250 -21.44 -0.16 3.00
C ALA A 250 -20.31 -0.95 2.32
N VAL A 251 -20.11 -2.18 2.80
CA VAL A 251 -19.14 -3.14 2.24
C VAL A 251 -19.87 -4.45 1.98
N THR A 252 -19.80 -4.92 0.74
CA THR A 252 -20.33 -6.22 0.30
C THR A 252 -19.23 -6.97 -0.42
N GLY A 253 -18.90 -8.17 0.06
CA GLY A 253 -17.90 -9.06 -0.53
C GLY A 253 -18.42 -9.84 -1.74
N ILE A 254 -17.61 -10.79 -2.21
CA ILE A 254 -17.90 -11.59 -3.42
C ILE A 254 -18.41 -13.01 -3.12
N THR A 255 -18.52 -13.42 -1.86
CA THR A 255 -18.78 -14.81 -1.45
C THR A 255 -20.16 -15.33 -1.85
N HIS A 256 -21.13 -14.41 -2.08
CA HIS A 256 -22.48 -14.75 -2.52
C HIS A 256 -22.63 -14.93 -4.03
N LEU A 257 -21.61 -14.55 -4.83
CA LEU A 257 -21.66 -14.63 -6.28
C LEU A 257 -21.48 -16.06 -6.78
N THR A 258 -22.18 -16.38 -7.86
CA THR A 258 -22.08 -17.67 -8.56
C THR A 258 -21.42 -17.48 -9.95
N ALA A 259 -20.89 -18.57 -10.52
CA ALA A 259 -20.39 -18.53 -11.90
C ALA A 259 -21.48 -18.09 -12.90
N ALA A 260 -22.73 -18.46 -12.65
CA ALA A 260 -23.87 -18.06 -13.48
C ALA A 260 -24.09 -16.53 -13.50
N ASP A 261 -23.90 -15.86 -12.36
CA ASP A 261 -24.00 -14.40 -12.27
C ASP A 261 -22.93 -13.72 -13.13
N LEU A 262 -21.68 -14.23 -13.06
CA LEU A 262 -20.56 -13.69 -13.83
C LEU A 262 -20.75 -13.92 -15.34
N GLN A 263 -21.20 -15.11 -15.72
CA GLN A 263 -21.46 -15.45 -17.13
C GLN A 263 -22.64 -14.67 -17.70
N ALA A 264 -23.70 -14.42 -16.90
CA ALA A 264 -24.81 -13.58 -17.30
C ALA A 264 -24.36 -12.13 -17.55
N ALA A 265 -23.51 -11.56 -16.71
CA ALA A 265 -22.93 -10.24 -16.95
C ALA A 265 -22.13 -10.22 -18.26
N VAL A 266 -21.27 -11.22 -18.50
CA VAL A 266 -20.49 -11.34 -19.74
C VAL A 266 -21.42 -11.43 -20.98
N ALA A 267 -22.48 -12.20 -20.90
CA ALA A 267 -23.47 -12.31 -21.99
C ALA A 267 -24.17 -10.96 -22.30
N ASN A 268 -24.28 -10.10 -21.30
CA ASN A 268 -24.84 -8.74 -21.42
C ASN A 268 -23.78 -7.69 -21.85
N GLY A 269 -22.55 -8.09 -22.16
CA GLY A 269 -21.47 -7.16 -22.49
C GLY A 269 -20.88 -6.43 -21.28
N GLU A 270 -21.01 -6.97 -20.09
CA GLU A 270 -20.53 -6.42 -18.83
C GLU A 270 -19.54 -7.37 -18.14
N ARG A 271 -18.83 -6.87 -17.14
CA ARG A 271 -17.99 -7.69 -16.27
C ARG A 271 -18.14 -7.25 -14.81
N ILE A 272 -18.34 -8.21 -13.92
CA ILE A 272 -18.43 -7.95 -12.48
C ILE A 272 -17.03 -7.79 -11.91
N VAL A 273 -16.83 -6.73 -11.14
CA VAL A 273 -15.62 -6.44 -10.35
C VAL A 273 -16.01 -6.10 -8.91
N LEU A 274 -15.13 -6.33 -7.94
CA LEU A 274 -15.31 -5.75 -6.60
C LEU A 274 -14.89 -4.28 -6.67
N LEU A 275 -15.87 -3.39 -6.83
CA LEU A 275 -15.67 -1.97 -7.06
C LEU A 275 -15.61 -1.20 -5.74
N CYS A 276 -14.48 -0.54 -5.48
CA CYS A 276 -14.38 0.58 -4.55
C CYS A 276 -14.90 1.83 -5.27
N ARG A 277 -15.88 2.50 -4.72
CA ARG A 277 -16.49 3.68 -5.37
C ARG A 277 -16.65 4.82 -4.38
N GLY A 278 -16.28 6.04 -4.81
CA GLY A 278 -16.59 7.29 -4.13
C GLY A 278 -17.16 8.27 -5.15
N VAL A 279 -18.37 8.80 -4.89
CA VAL A 279 -19.03 9.75 -5.79
C VAL A 279 -19.38 11.00 -5.01
N ARG A 280 -18.98 12.14 -5.55
CA ARG A 280 -19.24 13.44 -4.95
C ARG A 280 -20.74 13.75 -4.99
N ASN A 281 -21.32 14.01 -3.83
CA ASN A 281 -22.73 14.33 -3.69
C ASN A 281 -22.99 15.86 -3.76
N ALA A 282 -24.26 16.24 -3.73
CA ALA A 282 -24.66 17.65 -3.82
C ALA A 282 -24.17 18.51 -2.63
N GLN A 283 -23.82 17.91 -1.51
CA GLN A 283 -23.27 18.58 -0.33
C GLN A 283 -21.74 18.77 -0.42
N GLY A 284 -21.10 18.21 -1.47
CA GLY A 284 -19.66 18.29 -1.69
C GLY A 284 -18.85 17.24 -0.98
N SER A 285 -19.47 16.34 -0.20
CA SER A 285 -18.87 15.12 0.37
C SER A 285 -18.99 13.95 -0.61
N TYR A 286 -18.45 12.78 -0.22
CA TYR A 286 -18.46 11.60 -1.09
C TYR A 286 -19.27 10.48 -0.49
N ASP A 287 -20.16 9.91 -1.27
CA ASP A 287 -20.84 8.65 -0.97
C ASP A 287 -19.90 7.51 -1.34
N LEU A 288 -19.51 6.72 -0.33
CA LEU A 288 -18.52 5.67 -0.47
C LEU A 288 -19.18 4.29 -0.44
N SER A 289 -18.66 3.34 -1.20
CA SER A 289 -19.10 1.94 -1.15
C SER A 289 -18.04 0.98 -1.68
N VAL A 290 -18.12 -0.27 -1.22
CA VAL A 290 -17.41 -1.41 -1.82
C VAL A 290 -18.44 -2.52 -2.08
N ALA A 291 -18.60 -2.87 -3.35
CA ALA A 291 -19.56 -3.92 -3.73
C ALA A 291 -19.20 -4.54 -5.08
N PRO A 292 -19.61 -5.81 -5.32
CA PRO A 292 -19.63 -6.35 -6.67
C PRO A 292 -20.49 -5.49 -7.58
N THR A 293 -19.92 -5.06 -8.70
CA THR A 293 -20.57 -4.14 -9.63
C THR A 293 -20.32 -4.60 -11.08
N ALA A 294 -21.37 -4.71 -11.86
CA ALA A 294 -21.28 -4.94 -13.30
C ALA A 294 -20.85 -3.63 -13.98
N LEU A 295 -19.77 -3.67 -14.71
CA LEU A 295 -19.24 -2.56 -15.51
C LEU A 295 -19.30 -2.93 -16.99
N PRO A 296 -19.62 -1.97 -17.88
CA PRO A 296 -19.54 -2.17 -19.33
C PRO A 296 -18.16 -2.72 -19.73
N SER A 297 -18.11 -3.63 -20.69
CA SER A 297 -16.85 -4.29 -21.09
C SER A 297 -15.79 -3.34 -21.65
N ASP A 298 -16.18 -2.13 -22.08
CA ASP A 298 -15.28 -1.07 -22.52
C ASP A 298 -14.76 -0.18 -21.38
N HIS A 299 -15.27 -0.35 -20.16
CA HIS A 299 -14.79 0.35 -18.98
C HIS A 299 -13.34 -0.05 -18.65
N PRO A 300 -12.43 0.88 -18.31
CA PRO A 300 -11.01 0.57 -18.02
C PRO A 300 -10.83 -0.57 -17.00
N LEU A 301 -11.62 -0.56 -15.92
CA LEU A 301 -11.54 -1.58 -14.86
C LEU A 301 -12.13 -2.94 -15.27
N ALA A 302 -13.06 -2.98 -16.21
CA ALA A 302 -13.60 -4.23 -16.75
C ALA A 302 -12.60 -4.95 -17.68
N ARG A 303 -11.72 -4.20 -18.36
CA ARG A 303 -10.72 -4.77 -19.28
C ARG A 303 -9.53 -5.43 -18.58
N MET A 304 -9.39 -5.24 -17.29
CA MET A 304 -8.26 -5.78 -16.53
C MET A 304 -8.28 -7.31 -16.46
N SER A 305 -7.09 -7.89 -16.48
CA SER A 305 -6.87 -9.32 -16.21
C SER A 305 -7.04 -9.65 -14.72
N GLY A 306 -7.01 -10.94 -14.38
CA GLY A 306 -7.05 -11.40 -12.98
C GLY A 306 -5.81 -11.01 -12.14
N TRP A 307 -4.78 -10.44 -12.75
CA TRP A 307 -3.54 -10.04 -12.08
C TRP A 307 -3.39 -8.53 -11.93
N GLU A 308 -4.37 -7.77 -12.36
CA GLU A 308 -4.29 -6.32 -12.40
C GLU A 308 -5.22 -5.70 -11.38
N MET A 309 -4.75 -4.62 -10.81
CA MET A 309 -5.54 -3.64 -10.07
C MET A 309 -5.60 -2.34 -10.85
N GLY A 310 -6.59 -1.51 -10.59
CA GLY A 310 -6.74 -0.26 -11.32
C GLY A 310 -7.55 0.78 -10.56
N VAL A 311 -7.36 2.03 -10.97
CA VAL A 311 -8.10 3.19 -10.47
C VAL A 311 -8.50 4.09 -11.62
N VAL A 312 -9.69 4.66 -11.51
CA VAL A 312 -10.22 5.68 -12.42
C VAL A 312 -10.69 6.87 -11.58
N TYR A 313 -10.24 8.06 -11.94
CA TYR A 313 -10.73 9.32 -11.39
C TYR A 313 -11.48 10.07 -12.47
N HIS A 314 -12.64 10.62 -12.14
CA HIS A 314 -13.36 11.60 -12.97
C HIS A 314 -13.28 12.95 -12.28
N THR A 315 -12.96 13.97 -13.06
CA THR A 315 -12.76 15.33 -12.55
C THR A 315 -13.49 16.34 -13.40
N ASP A 316 -13.73 17.52 -12.84
CA ASP A 316 -14.43 18.63 -13.49
C ASP A 316 -13.69 19.19 -14.71
N ILE A 317 -12.37 19.39 -14.60
CA ILE A 317 -11.59 20.09 -15.66
C ILE A 317 -10.55 19.20 -16.35
N SER A 318 -10.06 18.13 -15.72
CA SER A 318 -9.08 17.21 -16.33
C SER A 318 -9.72 15.97 -16.97
N GLY A 319 -11.05 15.83 -16.86
CA GLY A 319 -11.79 14.71 -17.41
C GLY A 319 -11.48 13.41 -16.67
N ARG A 320 -11.29 12.30 -17.42
CA ARG A 320 -11.04 10.97 -16.86
C ARG A 320 -9.55 10.63 -16.89
N ALA A 321 -8.98 10.35 -15.73
CA ALA A 321 -7.65 9.80 -15.58
C ALA A 321 -7.75 8.37 -15.05
N SER A 322 -6.97 7.43 -15.61
CA SER A 322 -6.95 6.03 -15.16
C SER A 322 -5.54 5.47 -15.17
N ALA A 323 -5.31 4.51 -14.26
CA ALA A 323 -4.07 3.74 -14.21
C ALA A 323 -4.40 2.29 -13.87
N THR A 324 -3.58 1.36 -14.40
CA THR A 324 -3.60 -0.06 -14.03
C THR A 324 -2.20 -0.53 -13.68
N SER A 325 -2.11 -1.54 -12.83
CA SER A 325 -0.84 -2.18 -12.46
C SER A 325 -1.02 -3.66 -12.28
N ALA A 326 -0.09 -4.45 -12.81
CA ALA A 326 -0.04 -5.89 -12.60
C ALA A 326 0.82 -6.19 -11.36
N GLU A 327 0.21 -6.75 -10.32
CA GLU A 327 0.86 -7.04 -9.05
C GLU A 327 1.19 -8.55 -8.96
N ARG A 328 2.45 -8.90 -9.22
CA ARG A 328 2.94 -10.27 -9.07
C ARG A 328 4.02 -10.32 -7.99
N GLY A 329 3.61 -10.68 -6.78
CA GLY A 329 4.51 -10.75 -5.62
C GLY A 329 4.84 -9.39 -5.02
N PRO A 330 5.82 -9.32 -4.09
CA PRO A 330 6.10 -8.12 -3.28
C PRO A 330 6.98 -7.08 -3.97
N MET A 331 7.57 -7.39 -5.12
CA MET A 331 8.51 -6.48 -5.81
C MET A 331 7.85 -5.17 -6.27
N PRO A 332 6.64 -5.15 -6.86
CA PRO A 332 5.96 -3.90 -7.24
C PRO A 332 5.66 -3.01 -6.03
N THR A 333 5.25 -3.59 -4.91
CA THR A 333 5.04 -2.87 -3.64
C THR A 333 6.34 -2.23 -3.13
N ALA A 334 7.45 -2.96 -3.17
CA ALA A 334 8.77 -2.43 -2.81
C ALA A 334 9.24 -1.31 -3.76
N ALA A 335 8.92 -1.41 -5.05
CA ALA A 335 9.20 -0.36 -6.02
C ALA A 335 8.40 0.93 -5.75
N ALA A 336 7.16 0.81 -5.27
CA ALA A 336 6.38 1.95 -4.82
C ALA A 336 7.03 2.64 -3.60
N MET A 337 7.54 1.86 -2.64
CA MET A 337 8.30 2.42 -1.51
C MET A 337 9.59 3.12 -1.96
N LEU A 338 10.30 2.58 -2.96
CA LEU A 338 11.47 3.27 -3.53
C LEU A 338 11.08 4.62 -4.14
N ARG A 339 9.98 4.68 -4.90
CA ARG A 339 9.44 5.94 -5.45
C ARG A 339 9.17 6.96 -4.33
N ASP A 340 8.56 6.51 -3.25
CA ASP A 340 8.28 7.33 -2.08
C ASP A 340 9.58 7.78 -1.37
N LEU A 341 10.57 6.91 -1.23
CA LEU A 341 11.91 7.27 -0.71
C LEU A 341 12.62 8.32 -1.57
N ILE A 342 12.52 8.23 -2.89
CA ILE A 342 13.07 9.24 -3.81
C ILE A 342 12.38 10.59 -3.60
N ASP A 343 11.05 10.62 -3.46
CA ASP A 343 10.30 11.86 -3.21
C ASP A 343 10.66 12.49 -1.86
N VAL A 344 10.87 11.69 -0.85
CA VAL A 344 11.26 12.15 0.49
C VAL A 344 12.71 12.68 0.50
N GLY A 345 13.60 12.05 -0.26
CA GLY A 345 15.03 12.38 -0.30
C GLY A 345 15.36 13.67 -1.03
N ARG A 346 14.48 14.10 -1.91
CA ARG A 346 14.56 15.38 -2.65
C ARG A 346 13.99 16.53 -1.84
#